data_e27d184ef8ba4b4d390621831e5017e3
#
_entry.id   e27d184ef8ba4b4d390621831e5017e3
#
_cell.length_a   1.000
_cell.length_b   1.000
_cell.length_c   1.000
_cell.angle_alpha   90.00
_cell.angle_beta   90.00
_cell.angle_gamma   90.00
#
_symmetry.space_group_name_H-M   'P 1'
#
loop_
_entity.id
_entity.type
_entity.pdbx_description
1 polymer ?
#
loop_
_entity_poly.entity_id
_entity_poly.type
_entity_poly.pdbx_seq_one_letter_code
_entity_poly.pdbx_strand_id
1 'polypeptide(L)'
;METATRYSPKREAILKCLRSTTCHPSAEWVYTQLKPQIPDLSLATVYRNLARFRSEGAVQVIGCVDGEDRYDGNVAPHGHFICRGCGAVIDLPPIPVDAPDLAQVGRQESYSVTFYGQCNQCLAKEKIS
;
A
#
# COMPACT_ATOMS: atom_id res chain seq x y z
N MET A 1 25.09 -7.23 -13.46
CA MET A 1 23.90 -7.07 -14.14
C MET A 1 22.87 -8.04 -13.66
N GLU A 2 21.77 -7.57 -13.46
CA GLU A 2 20.82 -8.39 -12.94
C GLU A 2 20.31 -9.35 -13.97
N THR A 3 20.04 -10.51 -13.55
CA THR A 3 19.43 -11.47 -14.38
C THR A 3 18.08 -10.96 -14.75
N ALA A 4 17.80 -10.95 -16.00
CA ALA A 4 16.49 -10.55 -16.43
C ALA A 4 15.47 -11.36 -15.68
N THR A 5 14.56 -10.71 -15.01
CA THR A 5 13.50 -11.38 -14.32
C THR A 5 12.61 -12.07 -15.34
N ARG A 6 12.41 -13.37 -15.16
CA ARG A 6 11.54 -14.09 -16.05
C ARG A 6 10.13 -13.50 -15.96
N TYR A 7 9.50 -13.29 -17.12
CA TYR A 7 8.13 -12.80 -17.16
C TYR A 7 7.21 -13.74 -16.40
N SER A 8 6.37 -13.18 -15.57
CA SER A 8 5.41 -13.93 -14.79
C SER A 8 4.05 -13.27 -14.92
N PRO A 9 3.07 -13.94 -15.55
CA PRO A 9 1.73 -13.38 -15.66
C PRO A 9 1.11 -13.09 -14.31
N LYS A 10 1.38 -13.93 -13.31
CA LYS A 10 0.85 -13.69 -11.96
C LYS A 10 1.43 -12.43 -11.34
N ARG A 11 2.75 -12.24 -11.49
CA ARG A 11 3.39 -11.04 -10.94
C ARG A 11 2.88 -9.78 -11.60
N GLU A 12 2.75 -9.81 -12.93
CA GLU A 12 2.24 -8.66 -13.66
C GLU A 12 0.80 -8.35 -13.28
N ALA A 13 -0.02 -9.36 -13.11
CA ALA A 13 -1.41 -9.17 -12.72
C ALA A 13 -1.53 -8.55 -11.33
N ILE A 14 -0.70 -8.99 -10.40
CA ILE A 14 -0.71 -8.45 -9.04
C ILE A 14 -0.32 -6.97 -9.05
N LEU A 15 0.75 -6.62 -9.75
CA LEU A 15 1.20 -5.24 -9.81
C LEU A 15 0.17 -4.35 -10.50
N LYS A 16 -0.41 -4.83 -11.59
CA LYS A 16 -1.45 -4.09 -12.30
C LYS A 16 -2.67 -3.87 -11.43
N CYS A 17 -3.05 -4.89 -10.66
CA CYS A 17 -4.19 -4.79 -9.74
C CYS A 17 -3.95 -3.69 -8.71
N LEU A 18 -2.75 -3.65 -8.12
CA LEU A 18 -2.42 -2.62 -7.14
C LEU A 18 -2.45 -1.22 -7.75
N ARG A 19 -1.93 -1.09 -8.97
CA ARG A 19 -1.86 0.22 -9.63
C ARG A 19 -3.20 0.70 -10.16
N SER A 20 -4.16 -0.20 -10.29
CA SER A 20 -5.47 0.14 -10.84
C SER A 20 -6.47 0.63 -9.80
N THR A 21 -6.09 0.64 -8.52
CA THR A 21 -7.02 1.02 -7.48
C THR A 21 -6.40 2.05 -6.55
N THR A 22 -7.24 2.88 -5.96
CA THR A 22 -6.82 3.85 -4.96
C THR A 22 -7.27 3.45 -3.55
N CYS A 23 -7.81 2.24 -3.39
CA CYS A 23 -8.29 1.81 -2.08
C CYS A 23 -7.17 1.27 -1.19
N HIS A 24 -5.95 1.18 -1.70
CA HIS A 24 -4.77 0.72 -0.96
C HIS A 24 -5.04 -0.65 -0.33
N PRO A 25 -5.10 -1.70 -1.16
CA PRO A 25 -5.60 -2.99 -0.74
C PRO A 25 -4.63 -3.78 0.12
N SER A 26 -5.17 -4.77 0.83
CA SER A 26 -4.39 -5.80 1.48
C SER A 26 -4.06 -6.91 0.48
N ALA A 27 -3.16 -7.82 0.88
CA ALA A 27 -2.83 -8.98 0.06
C ALA A 27 -4.07 -9.84 -0.19
N GLU A 28 -4.92 -10.00 0.81
CA GLU A 28 -6.12 -10.81 0.67
C GLU A 28 -7.11 -10.21 -0.31
N TRP A 29 -7.22 -8.89 -0.32
CA TRP A 29 -8.07 -8.22 -1.31
C TRP A 29 -7.57 -8.49 -2.73
N VAL A 30 -6.26 -8.37 -2.95
CA VAL A 30 -5.67 -8.63 -4.26
C VAL A 30 -5.94 -10.07 -4.68
N TYR A 31 -5.74 -11.01 -3.75
CA TYR A 31 -6.00 -12.42 -4.02
C TYR A 31 -7.46 -12.64 -4.43
N THR A 32 -8.39 -12.04 -3.69
CA THR A 32 -9.81 -12.20 -3.97
C THR A 32 -10.18 -11.64 -5.34
N GLN A 33 -9.59 -10.50 -5.72
CA GLN A 33 -9.87 -9.89 -7.01
C GLN A 33 -9.33 -10.71 -8.18
N LEU A 34 -8.18 -11.34 -8.01
CA LEU A 34 -7.51 -12.03 -9.12
C LEU A 34 -7.83 -13.50 -9.22
N LYS A 35 -8.28 -14.13 -8.16
CA LYS A 35 -8.53 -15.57 -8.14
C LYS A 35 -9.48 -16.04 -9.24
N PRO A 36 -10.58 -15.34 -9.55
CA PRO A 36 -11.46 -15.78 -10.63
C PRO A 36 -10.77 -15.82 -12.00
N GLN A 37 -9.79 -14.94 -12.22
CA GLN A 37 -9.08 -14.86 -13.49
C GLN A 37 -7.87 -15.77 -13.54
N ILE A 38 -7.32 -16.10 -12.37
CA ILE A 38 -6.13 -16.93 -12.24
C ILE A 38 -6.45 -18.02 -11.24
N PRO A 39 -7.14 -19.09 -11.68
CA PRO A 39 -7.64 -20.11 -10.73
C PRO A 39 -6.55 -20.81 -9.92
N ASP A 40 -5.32 -20.86 -10.41
CA ASP A 40 -4.22 -21.50 -9.68
C ASP A 40 -3.43 -20.52 -8.81
N LEU A 41 -3.91 -19.28 -8.67
CA LEU A 41 -3.27 -18.31 -7.80
C LEU A 41 -3.47 -18.70 -6.34
N SER A 42 -2.38 -18.65 -5.56
CA SER A 42 -2.45 -18.89 -4.12
C SER A 42 -2.19 -17.59 -3.36
N LEU A 43 -2.69 -17.51 -2.15
CA LEU A 43 -2.44 -16.35 -1.28
C LEU A 43 -0.93 -16.23 -1.00
N ALA A 44 -0.25 -17.36 -0.82
CA ALA A 44 1.20 -17.34 -0.61
C ALA A 44 1.94 -16.71 -1.79
N THR A 45 1.48 -16.96 -3.01
CA THR A 45 2.07 -16.35 -4.20
C THR A 45 1.89 -14.83 -4.17
N VAL A 46 0.70 -14.37 -3.76
CA VAL A 46 0.45 -12.93 -3.64
C VAL A 46 1.41 -12.31 -2.63
N TYR A 47 1.54 -12.90 -1.45
CA TYR A 47 2.44 -12.38 -0.41
C TYR A 47 3.90 -12.35 -0.89
N ARG A 48 4.36 -13.41 -1.56
CA ARG A 48 5.74 -13.45 -2.06
C ARG A 48 6.00 -12.34 -3.06
N ASN A 49 5.06 -12.11 -3.96
CA ASN A 49 5.24 -11.07 -4.97
C ASN A 49 5.17 -9.67 -4.34
N LEU A 50 4.28 -9.46 -3.37
CA LEU A 50 4.20 -8.18 -2.69
C LEU A 50 5.50 -7.88 -1.93
N ALA A 51 6.06 -8.87 -1.25
CA ALA A 51 7.33 -8.70 -0.56
C ALA A 51 8.45 -8.33 -1.54
N ARG A 52 8.47 -8.96 -2.69
CA ARG A 52 9.45 -8.66 -3.72
C ARG A 52 9.28 -7.26 -4.27
N PHE A 53 8.04 -6.86 -4.59
CA PHE A 53 7.77 -5.51 -5.08
C PHE A 53 8.18 -4.47 -4.06
N ARG A 54 7.91 -4.75 -2.78
CA ARG A 54 8.28 -3.83 -1.71
C ARG A 54 9.80 -3.68 -1.63
N SER A 55 10.54 -4.78 -1.72
CA SER A 55 12.00 -4.72 -1.65
C SER A 55 12.60 -4.03 -2.86
N GLU A 56 11.92 -4.07 -4.01
CA GLU A 56 12.36 -3.40 -5.23
C GLU A 56 11.89 -1.95 -5.31
N GLY A 57 11.08 -1.50 -4.37
CA GLY A 57 10.57 -0.14 -4.39
C GLY A 57 9.40 0.08 -5.34
N ALA A 58 8.82 -0.99 -5.90
CA ALA A 58 7.69 -0.86 -6.81
C ALA A 58 6.37 -0.63 -6.09
N VAL A 59 6.28 -1.04 -4.84
CA VAL A 59 5.12 -0.77 -3.99
C VAL A 59 5.62 -0.40 -2.60
N GLN A 60 4.76 0.25 -1.81
CA GLN A 60 5.08 0.55 -0.43
C GLN A 60 3.95 0.09 0.47
N VAL A 61 4.28 -0.21 1.72
CA VAL A 61 3.29 -0.46 2.77
C VAL A 61 3.03 0.86 3.45
N ILE A 62 1.77 1.28 3.47
CA ILE A 62 1.41 2.59 4.00
C ILE A 62 0.86 2.50 5.43
N GLY A 63 0.63 1.31 5.92
CA GLY A 63 0.16 1.12 7.29
C GLY A 63 -0.43 -0.25 7.46
N CYS A 64 -0.75 -0.58 8.71
CA CYS A 64 -1.40 -1.83 9.06
C CYS A 64 -2.78 -1.48 9.61
N VAL A 65 -3.82 -2.05 9.00
CA VAL A 65 -5.19 -1.82 9.40
C VAL A 65 -5.82 -3.15 9.71
N ASP A 66 -6.35 -3.31 10.92
CA ASP A 66 -6.97 -4.56 11.37
C ASP A 66 -6.07 -5.77 11.18
N GLY A 67 -4.78 -5.58 11.48
CA GLY A 67 -3.80 -6.67 11.37
C GLY A 67 -3.32 -6.97 9.97
N GLU A 68 -3.76 -6.20 8.97
CA GLU A 68 -3.36 -6.42 7.58
C GLU A 68 -2.56 -5.24 7.05
N ASP A 69 -1.43 -5.53 6.40
CA ASP A 69 -0.68 -4.49 5.71
C ASP A 69 -1.47 -3.99 4.52
N ARG A 70 -1.45 -2.69 4.31
CA ARG A 70 -2.10 -2.05 3.16
C ARG A 70 -1.02 -1.55 2.22
N TYR A 71 -1.19 -1.82 0.94
CA TYR A 71 -0.18 -1.60 -0.08
C TYR A 71 -0.58 -0.49 -1.03
N ASP A 72 0.41 0.23 -1.54
CA ASP A 72 0.20 1.29 -2.51
C ASP A 72 1.16 1.09 -3.67
N GLY A 73 0.63 0.93 -4.88
CA GLY A 73 1.44 0.83 -6.09
C GLY A 73 1.91 2.18 -6.60
N ASN A 74 1.42 3.28 -6.02
CA ASN A 74 1.88 4.61 -6.36
C ASN A 74 2.94 5.02 -5.34
N VAL A 75 4.20 4.98 -5.73
CA VAL A 75 5.30 5.28 -4.81
C VAL A 75 5.74 6.74 -4.88
N ALA A 76 5.00 7.58 -5.61
CA ALA A 76 5.27 9.02 -5.60
C ALA A 76 4.99 9.58 -4.20
N PRO A 77 5.76 10.58 -3.75
CA PRO A 77 5.56 11.13 -2.41
C PRO A 77 4.17 11.73 -2.25
N HIS A 78 3.42 11.25 -1.29
CA HIS A 78 2.12 11.82 -0.91
C HIS A 78 1.79 11.30 0.48
N GLY A 79 0.81 11.94 1.12
CA GLY A 79 0.40 11.53 2.44
C GLY A 79 -0.80 10.59 2.40
N HIS A 80 -1.11 10.01 3.55
CA HIS A 80 -2.26 9.13 3.69
C HIS A 80 -2.96 9.42 5.01
N PHE A 81 -4.26 9.20 5.03
CA PHE A 81 -5.06 9.25 6.24
C PHE A 81 -5.73 7.90 6.41
N ILE A 82 -5.53 7.28 7.57
CA ILE A 82 -6.11 5.96 7.86
C ILE A 82 -7.19 6.14 8.91
N CYS A 83 -8.41 5.74 8.57
CA CYS A 83 -9.52 5.78 9.51
C CYS A 83 -9.48 4.54 10.39
N ARG A 84 -9.39 4.74 11.69
CA ARG A 84 -9.40 3.62 12.64
C ARG A 84 -10.77 3.03 12.84
N GLY A 85 -11.81 3.75 12.44
CA GLY A 85 -13.17 3.24 12.58
C GLY A 85 -13.57 2.27 11.49
N CYS A 86 -13.32 2.61 10.23
CA CYS A 86 -13.75 1.79 9.11
C CYS A 86 -12.60 1.22 8.28
N GLY A 87 -11.35 1.56 8.59
CA GLY A 87 -10.20 1.07 7.85
C GLY A 87 -9.95 1.74 6.51
N ALA A 88 -10.68 2.81 6.20
CA ALA A 88 -10.47 3.51 4.94
C ALA A 88 -9.08 4.13 4.91
N VAL A 89 -8.44 4.06 3.75
CA VAL A 89 -7.16 4.70 3.51
C VAL A 89 -7.36 5.74 2.42
N ILE A 90 -7.11 6.99 2.78
CA ILE A 90 -7.42 8.12 1.91
C ILE A 90 -6.11 8.79 1.50
N ASP A 91 -5.91 8.98 0.20
CA ASP A 91 -4.73 9.68 -0.30
C ASP A 91 -4.85 11.16 -0.01
N LEU A 92 -3.73 11.74 0.38
CA LEU A 92 -3.62 13.18 0.60
C LEU A 92 -2.60 13.74 -0.39
N PRO A 93 -2.65 15.04 -0.68
CA PRO A 93 -1.63 15.67 -1.52
C PRO A 93 -0.25 15.52 -0.88
N PRO A 94 0.83 15.76 -1.64
CA PRO A 94 2.16 15.76 -1.05
C PRO A 94 2.24 16.71 0.13
N ILE A 95 2.84 16.22 1.22
CA ILE A 95 2.93 16.98 2.46
C ILE A 95 4.40 17.31 2.69
N PRO A 96 4.77 18.60 2.67
CA PRO A 96 6.15 18.97 2.94
C PRO A 96 6.50 18.66 4.39
N VAL A 97 7.66 18.08 4.60
CA VAL A 97 8.16 17.76 5.92
C VAL A 97 9.47 18.49 6.13
N ASP A 98 9.54 19.25 7.22
CA ASP A 98 10.76 19.95 7.58
C ASP A 98 11.64 18.98 8.35
N ALA A 99 12.40 18.17 7.61
CA ALA A 99 13.19 17.12 8.19
C ALA A 99 14.44 17.67 8.86
N PRO A 100 14.90 17.05 9.96
CA PRO A 100 16.17 17.44 10.54
C PRO A 100 17.33 17.04 9.64
N ASP A 101 18.52 17.60 9.94
CA ASP A 101 19.71 17.20 9.22
C ASP A 101 20.08 15.77 9.62
N LEU A 102 20.00 14.85 8.66
CA LEU A 102 20.26 13.45 8.90
C LEU A 102 21.68 13.03 8.55
N ALA A 103 22.58 13.98 8.24
CA ALA A 103 23.92 13.65 7.84
C ALA A 103 24.67 12.85 8.90
N GLN A 104 24.36 13.06 10.18
CA GLN A 104 24.98 12.30 11.28
C GLN A 104 24.47 10.87 11.37
N VAL A 105 23.35 10.58 10.73
CA VAL A 105 22.68 9.28 10.82
C VAL A 105 22.85 8.47 9.55
N GLY A 106 22.81 9.13 8.40
CA GLY A 106 22.91 8.46 7.12
C GLY A 106 22.37 9.32 6.01
N ARG A 107 22.07 8.69 4.89
CA ARG A 107 21.49 9.38 3.74
C ARG A 107 20.01 9.08 3.65
N GLN A 108 19.21 10.10 3.68
CA GLN A 108 17.76 9.94 3.52
C GLN A 108 17.43 9.61 2.08
N GLU A 109 16.65 8.56 1.85
CA GLU A 109 16.25 8.18 0.51
C GLU A 109 14.76 8.44 0.26
N SER A 110 13.95 8.39 1.31
CA SER A 110 12.52 8.63 1.18
C SER A 110 11.94 8.93 2.56
N TYR A 111 10.69 9.33 2.56
CA TYR A 111 9.92 9.47 3.79
C TYR A 111 8.45 9.24 3.49
N SER A 112 7.67 9.01 4.52
CA SER A 112 6.23 8.86 4.39
C SER A 112 5.54 9.61 5.51
N VAL A 113 4.30 10.04 5.25
CA VAL A 113 3.49 10.75 6.24
C VAL A 113 2.13 10.07 6.29
N THR A 114 1.74 9.61 7.47
CA THR A 114 0.45 8.95 7.67
C THR A 114 -0.23 9.53 8.89
N PHE A 115 -1.48 9.92 8.71
CA PHE A 115 -2.31 10.40 9.80
C PHE A 115 -3.32 9.34 10.17
N TYR A 116 -3.65 9.25 11.44
CA TYR A 116 -4.62 8.27 11.95
C TYR A 116 -5.76 9.02 12.64
N GLY A 117 -6.96 8.57 12.45
CA GLY A 117 -8.10 9.21 13.08
C GLY A 117 -9.41 8.57 12.64
N GLN A 118 -10.47 9.35 12.57
CA GLN A 118 -11.77 8.91 12.11
C GLN A 118 -12.17 9.73 10.89
N CYS A 119 -12.61 9.06 9.83
CA CYS A 119 -13.02 9.75 8.63
C CYS A 119 -14.38 10.44 8.83
N ASN A 120 -14.73 11.32 7.90
CA ASN A 120 -15.97 12.07 8.01
C ASN A 120 -17.21 11.20 8.05
N GLN A 121 -17.19 10.07 7.36
CA GLN A 121 -18.33 9.16 7.40
C GLN A 121 -18.50 8.53 8.78
N CYS A 122 -17.40 8.15 9.43
CA CYS A 122 -17.47 7.62 10.78
C CYS A 122 -17.91 8.67 11.78
N LEU A 123 -17.43 9.90 11.61
CA LEU A 123 -17.86 11.00 12.49
C LEU A 123 -19.35 11.29 12.31
N ALA A 124 -19.86 11.20 11.09
CA ALA A 124 -21.28 11.40 10.84
C ALA A 124 -22.13 10.33 11.53
N LYS A 125 -21.67 9.10 11.54
CA LYS A 125 -22.37 8.02 12.22
C LYS A 125 -22.42 8.23 13.72
N GLU A 126 -21.36 8.78 14.31
CA GLU A 126 -21.37 9.08 15.74
C GLU A 126 -22.44 10.12 16.10
N LYS A 127 -22.66 11.09 15.23
CA LYS A 127 -23.63 12.14 15.51
C LYS A 127 -25.06 11.64 15.45
N ILE A 128 -25.31 10.53 14.78
CA ILE A 128 -26.64 9.97 14.63
C ILE A 128 -27.02 9.09 15.83
N SER A 129 -26.05 8.48 16.47
CA SER A 129 -26.31 7.55 17.57
C SER A 129 -26.61 8.24 18.88
#